data_2b06b15997ccb5a9f1188da12d716a5a
#
_entry.id   2b06b15997ccb5a9f1188da12d716a5a
#
_cell.length_a   1.000
_cell.length_b   1.000
_cell.length_c   1.000
_cell.angle_alpha   90.00
_cell.angle_beta   90.00
_cell.angle_gamma   90.00
#
_symmetry.space_group_name_H-M   'P 1'
#
loop_
_entity.id
_entity.type
_entity.pdbx_description
1 polymer ?
#
loop_
_entity_poly.entity_id
_entity_poly.type
_entity_poly.pdbx_seq_one_letter_code
_entity_poly.pdbx_strand_id
1 'polypeptide(L)'
;MSCAVLELTEELIRRESVTPDDAGCLDVIGARLQQLGFTLERMDRGSVSNLWATFGEDGPMVCFAGHTDVVPTGDITAWTSDPFVPTVTEHGHLRGRGAADMKSSLAAMVVACEEFLKNNPNPPGRLSFLLTSDEEGPATDGTVAVVEELAKRQAHTGSLAIDYCIVGE
;
A
#
# COMPACT_ATOMS: atom_id res chain seq x y z
N MET A 1 -18.80 7.22 15.54
CA MET A 1 -17.51 6.54 15.69
C MET A 1 -16.86 6.54 14.32
N SER A 2 -15.68 7.10 14.20
CA SER A 2 -14.93 7.06 12.94
C SER A 2 -14.44 5.63 12.69
N CYS A 3 -14.34 5.24 11.42
CA CYS A 3 -13.84 3.94 11.00
C CYS A 3 -12.34 4.07 10.72
N ALA A 4 -11.50 3.23 11.31
CA ALA A 4 -10.04 3.29 11.13
C ALA A 4 -9.61 3.22 9.65
N VAL A 5 -10.34 2.45 8.84
CA VAL A 5 -10.11 2.39 7.38
C VAL A 5 -10.39 3.75 6.75
N LEU A 6 -11.50 4.42 7.10
CA LEU A 6 -11.83 5.73 6.57
C LEU A 6 -10.77 6.77 6.95
N GLU A 7 -10.35 6.79 8.22
CA GLU A 7 -9.33 7.74 8.71
C GLU A 7 -8.01 7.59 7.93
N LEU A 8 -7.53 6.35 7.76
CA LEU A 8 -6.31 6.10 7.01
C LEU A 8 -6.50 6.42 5.51
N THR A 9 -7.64 6.07 4.92
CA THR A 9 -7.93 6.42 3.52
C THR A 9 -7.90 7.93 3.30
N GLU A 10 -8.53 8.70 4.20
CA GLU A 10 -8.53 10.16 4.13
C GLU A 10 -7.11 10.72 4.28
N GLU A 11 -6.30 10.16 5.17
CA GLU A 11 -4.90 10.57 5.33
C GLU A 11 -4.09 10.33 4.06
N LEU A 12 -4.29 9.18 3.40
CA LEU A 12 -3.62 8.86 2.14
C LEU A 12 -4.11 9.76 0.98
N ILE A 13 -5.42 10.08 0.91
CA ILE A 13 -5.95 10.97 -0.14
C ILE A 13 -5.35 12.38 -0.06
N ARG A 14 -5.10 12.90 1.14
CA ARG A 14 -4.47 14.23 1.34
C ARG A 14 -3.05 14.32 0.81
N ARG A 15 -2.45 13.20 0.44
CA ARG A 15 -1.12 13.14 -0.19
C ARG A 15 -1.30 13.12 -1.70
N GLU A 16 -0.77 14.15 -2.36
CA GLU A 16 -0.86 14.34 -3.81
C GLU A 16 0.13 13.42 -4.54
N SER A 17 -0.02 12.12 -4.36
CA SER A 17 0.87 11.09 -4.89
C SER A 17 0.61 10.82 -6.38
N VAL A 18 0.72 11.86 -7.20
CA VAL A 18 0.58 11.71 -8.65
C VAL A 18 1.79 10.99 -9.22
N THR A 19 1.54 9.89 -9.95
CA THR A 19 2.60 9.00 -10.46
C THR A 19 3.76 9.77 -11.10
N PRO A 20 5.03 9.44 -10.82
CA PRO A 20 5.54 8.37 -9.95
C PRO A 20 5.81 8.83 -8.50
N ASP A 21 5.28 9.99 -8.07
CA ASP A 21 5.51 10.52 -6.72
C ASP A 21 4.66 9.77 -5.69
N ASP A 22 5.29 9.33 -4.59
CA ASP A 22 4.62 8.71 -3.45
C ASP A 22 4.00 9.73 -2.48
N ALA A 23 4.49 10.94 -2.48
CA ALA A 23 4.09 12.03 -1.56
C ALA A 23 4.04 11.62 -0.07
N GLY A 24 4.85 10.62 0.34
CA GLY A 24 4.93 10.13 1.71
C GLY A 24 3.82 9.16 2.11
N CYS A 25 3.05 8.60 1.19
CA CYS A 25 2.07 7.55 1.48
C CYS A 25 2.72 6.31 2.08
N LEU A 26 3.86 5.87 1.52
CA LEU A 26 4.61 4.71 2.04
C LEU A 26 5.15 4.93 3.45
N ASP A 27 5.49 6.17 3.81
CA ASP A 27 5.95 6.49 5.16
C ASP A 27 4.82 6.35 6.19
N VAL A 28 3.61 6.79 5.84
CA VAL A 28 2.41 6.62 6.68
C VAL A 28 2.11 5.15 6.90
N ILE A 29 2.03 4.37 5.81
CA ILE A 29 1.75 2.94 5.87
C ILE A 29 2.89 2.22 6.61
N GLY A 30 4.14 2.52 6.27
CA GLY A 30 5.31 1.92 6.89
C GLY A 30 5.37 2.15 8.41
N ALA A 31 5.06 3.35 8.89
CA ALA A 31 5.02 3.64 10.31
C ALA A 31 3.99 2.78 11.06
N ARG A 32 2.82 2.53 10.47
CA ARG A 32 1.79 1.65 11.05
C ARG A 32 2.24 0.19 11.05
N LEU A 33 2.80 -0.30 9.94
CA LEU A 33 3.32 -1.67 9.84
C LEU A 33 4.49 -1.90 10.82
N GLN A 34 5.37 -0.91 10.98
CA GLN A 34 6.49 -1.00 11.93
C GLN A 34 6.00 -1.13 13.39
N GLN A 35 4.92 -0.43 13.75
CA GLN A 35 4.31 -0.56 15.08
C GLN A 35 3.76 -1.96 15.35
N LEU A 36 3.38 -2.70 14.29
CA LEU A 36 2.95 -4.10 14.38
C LEU A 36 4.13 -5.10 14.43
N GLY A 37 5.37 -4.62 14.26
CA GLY A 37 6.56 -5.46 14.25
C GLY A 37 7.01 -5.92 12.86
N PHE A 38 6.49 -5.33 11.78
CA PHE A 38 7.03 -5.60 10.45
C PHE A 38 8.45 -5.06 10.31
N THR A 39 9.30 -5.82 9.64
CA THR A 39 10.58 -5.35 9.11
C THR A 39 10.33 -4.64 7.78
N LEU A 40 10.79 -3.39 7.68
CA LEU A 40 10.59 -2.56 6.50
C LEU A 40 11.87 -2.47 5.68
N GLU A 41 11.76 -2.59 4.38
CA GLU A 41 12.84 -2.39 3.42
C GLU A 41 12.38 -1.48 2.28
N ARG A 42 13.07 -0.34 2.10
CA ARG A 42 12.89 0.52 0.92
C ARG A 42 13.65 -0.10 -0.25
N MET A 43 12.95 -0.26 -1.37
CA MET A 43 13.49 -0.83 -2.61
C MET A 43 13.32 0.16 -3.77
N ASP A 44 13.56 1.42 -3.49
CA ASP A 44 13.35 2.54 -4.41
C ASP A 44 14.21 2.40 -5.67
N ARG A 45 13.66 2.84 -6.83
CA ARG A 45 14.36 2.82 -8.09
C ARG A 45 14.06 4.09 -8.88
N GLY A 46 15.12 4.87 -9.17
CA GLY A 46 14.96 6.18 -9.82
C GLY A 46 14.09 7.12 -8.98
N SER A 47 13.01 7.60 -9.57
CA SER A 47 12.00 8.43 -8.90
C SER A 47 10.87 7.63 -8.23
N VAL A 48 10.87 6.31 -8.41
CA VAL A 48 9.83 5.43 -7.89
C VAL A 48 10.17 4.98 -6.49
N SER A 49 9.21 5.12 -5.60
CA SER A 49 9.28 4.65 -4.22
C SER A 49 8.66 3.26 -4.10
N ASN A 50 9.41 2.33 -3.50
CA ASN A 50 8.93 0.96 -3.26
C ASN A 50 9.16 0.57 -1.80
N LEU A 51 8.20 -0.14 -1.23
CA LEU A 51 8.29 -0.69 0.12
C LEU A 51 8.02 -2.20 0.09
N TRP A 52 8.98 -2.96 0.59
CA TRP A 52 8.81 -4.35 0.98
C TRP A 52 8.75 -4.43 2.50
N ALA A 53 7.68 -4.97 3.04
CA ALA A 53 7.51 -5.13 4.48
C ALA A 53 7.17 -6.58 4.79
N THR A 54 7.79 -7.16 5.83
CA THR A 54 7.61 -8.57 6.20
C THR A 54 7.38 -8.74 7.70
N PHE A 55 6.53 -9.69 8.06
CA PHE A 55 6.24 -10.10 9.43
C PHE A 55 6.24 -11.63 9.53
N GLY A 56 6.81 -12.18 10.59
CA GLY A 56 6.94 -13.63 10.82
C GLY A 56 8.17 -14.23 10.15
N GLU A 57 8.61 -15.38 10.63
CA GLU A 57 9.85 -16.05 10.20
C GLU A 57 9.57 -17.29 9.36
N ASP A 58 8.54 -18.07 9.70
CA ASP A 58 8.26 -19.39 9.15
C ASP A 58 6.83 -19.52 8.60
N GLY A 59 6.64 -20.56 7.79
CA GLY A 59 5.34 -20.91 7.22
C GLY A 59 5.01 -20.18 5.92
N PRO A 60 3.80 -20.40 5.38
CA PRO A 60 3.36 -19.79 4.12
C PRO A 60 3.26 -18.27 4.24
N MET A 61 3.59 -17.57 3.14
CA MET A 61 3.55 -16.12 3.06
C MET A 61 2.32 -15.63 2.30
N VAL A 62 1.54 -14.76 2.94
CA VAL A 62 0.48 -13.98 2.30
C VAL A 62 1.01 -12.58 2.05
N CYS A 63 1.04 -12.16 0.78
CA CYS A 63 1.46 -10.83 0.36
C CYS A 63 0.25 -9.97 0.01
N PHE A 64 0.19 -8.77 0.55
CA PHE A 64 -0.69 -7.70 0.09
C PHE A 64 0.09 -6.82 -0.88
N ALA A 65 -0.38 -6.73 -2.12
CA ALA A 65 0.25 -5.94 -3.17
C ALA A 65 -0.65 -4.78 -3.58
N GLY A 66 -0.05 -3.62 -3.85
CA GLY A 66 -0.79 -2.45 -4.29
C GLY A 66 0.11 -1.25 -4.55
N HIS A 67 -0.53 -0.13 -4.92
CA HIS A 67 0.16 1.11 -5.26
C HIS A 67 -0.36 2.30 -4.47
N THR A 68 0.52 3.28 -4.27
CA THR A 68 0.20 4.52 -3.56
C THR A 68 -0.01 5.69 -4.51
N ASP A 69 0.53 5.57 -5.72
CA ASP A 69 0.39 6.58 -6.75
C ASP A 69 -1.03 6.62 -7.34
N VAL A 70 -1.33 7.72 -7.97
CA VAL A 70 -2.63 7.98 -8.62
C VAL A 70 -2.41 8.68 -9.95
N VAL A 71 -3.33 8.48 -10.90
CA VAL A 71 -3.33 9.24 -12.15
C VAL A 71 -3.55 10.73 -11.89
N PRO A 72 -3.08 11.62 -12.78
CA PRO A 72 -3.37 13.05 -12.73
C PRO A 72 -4.88 13.31 -12.60
N THR A 73 -5.23 14.40 -11.93
CA THR A 73 -6.64 14.77 -11.69
C THR A 73 -7.42 15.13 -12.95
N GLY A 74 -6.72 15.43 -14.05
CA GLY A 74 -7.33 16.00 -15.25
C GLY A 74 -7.74 17.48 -15.02
N ASP A 75 -8.82 17.88 -15.67
CA ASP A 75 -9.36 19.23 -15.49
C ASP A 75 -9.97 19.40 -14.08
N ILE A 76 -9.28 20.16 -13.24
CA ILE A 76 -9.69 20.39 -11.86
C ILE A 76 -11.04 21.11 -11.75
N THR A 77 -11.44 21.84 -12.79
CA THR A 77 -12.74 22.55 -12.78
C THR A 77 -13.93 21.60 -12.95
N ALA A 78 -13.69 20.37 -13.40
CA ALA A 78 -14.69 19.31 -13.50
C ALA A 78 -14.96 18.62 -12.16
N TRP A 79 -14.13 18.84 -11.15
CA TRP A 79 -14.33 18.28 -9.81
C TRP A 79 -15.31 19.14 -9.01
N THR A 80 -16.18 18.48 -8.27
CA THR A 80 -17.14 19.16 -7.36
C THR A 80 -16.55 19.49 -5.98
N SER A 81 -15.36 18.97 -5.68
CA SER A 81 -14.53 19.26 -4.50
C SER A 81 -13.08 19.10 -4.90
N ASP A 82 -12.14 19.66 -4.13
CA ASP A 82 -10.72 19.42 -4.36
C ASP A 82 -10.42 17.92 -4.34
N PRO A 83 -9.73 17.36 -5.37
CA PRO A 83 -9.45 15.93 -5.47
C PRO A 83 -8.58 15.39 -4.33
N PHE A 84 -7.77 16.21 -3.68
CA PHE A 84 -6.90 15.80 -2.56
C PHE A 84 -7.44 16.24 -1.18
N VAL A 85 -8.66 16.79 -1.14
CA VAL A 85 -9.40 17.04 0.10
C VAL A 85 -10.52 16.00 0.22
N PRO A 86 -10.30 14.90 0.98
CA PRO A 86 -11.28 13.84 1.11
C PRO A 86 -12.60 14.37 1.64
N THR A 87 -13.68 14.06 0.95
CA THR A 87 -15.01 14.58 1.26
C THR A 87 -16.02 13.45 1.31
N VAL A 88 -16.71 13.29 2.43
CA VAL A 88 -17.84 12.36 2.53
C VAL A 88 -19.10 13.06 2.01
N THR A 89 -19.72 12.49 0.98
CA THR A 89 -20.93 13.03 0.38
C THR A 89 -22.15 12.84 1.26
N GLU A 90 -23.25 13.52 0.96
CA GLU A 90 -24.55 13.34 1.64
C GLU A 90 -25.09 11.91 1.55
N HIS A 91 -24.66 11.16 0.55
CA HIS A 91 -25.02 9.72 0.36
C HIS A 91 -24.04 8.77 1.06
N GLY A 92 -23.08 9.27 1.84
CA GLY A 92 -22.10 8.46 2.57
C GLY A 92 -20.97 7.91 1.71
N HIS A 93 -20.73 8.43 0.51
CA HIS A 93 -19.59 8.03 -0.32
C HIS A 93 -18.38 8.92 -0.04
N LEU A 94 -17.20 8.31 0.13
CA LEU A 94 -15.94 9.05 0.17
C LEU A 94 -15.54 9.45 -1.26
N ARG A 95 -15.26 10.73 -1.44
CA ARG A 95 -14.75 11.30 -2.70
C ARG A 95 -13.33 11.82 -2.51
N GLY A 96 -12.47 11.53 -3.47
CA GLY A 96 -11.10 12.01 -3.57
C GLY A 96 -10.34 11.24 -4.65
N ARG A 97 -9.24 11.80 -5.17
CA ARG A 97 -8.39 11.09 -6.13
C ARG A 97 -7.73 9.90 -5.43
N GLY A 98 -7.81 8.70 -6.07
CA GLY A 98 -7.31 7.46 -5.50
C GLY A 98 -8.19 6.87 -4.39
N ALA A 99 -9.41 7.40 -4.14
CA ALA A 99 -10.30 6.87 -3.11
C ALA A 99 -10.70 5.41 -3.40
N ALA A 100 -11.03 5.07 -4.65
CA ALA A 100 -11.35 3.70 -5.07
C ALA A 100 -10.11 2.95 -5.53
N ASP A 101 -9.26 3.59 -6.27
CA ASP A 101 -8.07 3.06 -6.89
C ASP A 101 -6.83 3.79 -6.35
N MET A 102 -6.07 3.18 -5.41
CA MET A 102 -6.52 2.04 -4.58
C MET A 102 -6.30 2.33 -3.08
N LYS A 103 -6.28 3.64 -2.67
CA LYS A 103 -5.93 4.06 -1.30
C LYS A 103 -6.87 3.47 -0.23
N SER A 104 -8.16 3.25 -0.53
CA SER A 104 -9.06 2.59 0.41
C SER A 104 -8.74 1.11 0.61
N SER A 105 -8.32 0.43 -0.45
CA SER A 105 -7.88 -0.97 -0.36
C SER A 105 -6.60 -1.09 0.47
N LEU A 106 -5.62 -0.18 0.27
CA LEU A 106 -4.42 -0.12 1.09
C LEU A 106 -4.77 0.08 2.58
N ALA A 107 -5.65 1.03 2.86
CA ALA A 107 -6.10 1.29 4.22
C ALA A 107 -6.80 0.07 4.84
N ALA A 108 -7.65 -0.62 4.06
CA ALA A 108 -8.34 -1.84 4.51
C ALA A 108 -7.35 -2.97 4.82
N MET A 109 -6.35 -3.19 3.96
CA MET A 109 -5.30 -4.20 4.17
C MET A 109 -4.50 -3.93 5.45
N VAL A 110 -4.08 -2.68 5.68
CA VAL A 110 -3.33 -2.30 6.88
C VAL A 110 -4.15 -2.51 8.14
N VAL A 111 -5.39 -1.99 8.18
CA VAL A 111 -6.27 -2.11 9.35
C VAL A 111 -6.65 -3.57 9.60
N ALA A 112 -6.87 -4.38 8.55
CA ALA A 112 -7.11 -5.81 8.70
C ALA A 112 -5.92 -6.53 9.36
N CYS A 113 -4.67 -6.17 8.98
CA CYS A 113 -3.48 -6.69 9.64
C CYS A 113 -3.39 -6.25 11.11
N GLU A 114 -3.71 -4.98 11.42
CA GLU A 114 -3.74 -4.49 12.80
C GLU A 114 -4.70 -5.29 13.68
N GLU A 115 -5.93 -5.51 13.19
CA GLU A 115 -6.94 -6.29 13.90
C GLU A 115 -6.57 -7.77 14.01
N PHE A 116 -6.02 -8.34 12.93
CA PHE A 116 -5.60 -9.74 12.90
C PHE A 116 -4.47 -10.01 13.90
N LEU A 117 -3.40 -9.23 13.86
CA LEU A 117 -2.23 -9.41 14.73
C LEU A 117 -2.52 -9.10 16.18
N LYS A 118 -3.44 -8.16 16.47
CA LYS A 118 -3.92 -7.93 17.84
C LYS A 118 -4.53 -9.18 18.46
N ASN A 119 -5.23 -9.99 17.65
CA ASN A 119 -5.90 -11.22 18.12
C ASN A 119 -5.02 -12.46 17.93
N ASN A 120 -4.00 -12.38 17.05
CA ASN A 120 -3.11 -13.47 16.70
C ASN A 120 -1.66 -12.97 16.67
N PRO A 121 -1.02 -12.70 17.82
CA PRO A 121 0.32 -12.09 17.88
C PRO A 121 1.43 -12.99 17.29
N ASN A 122 1.19 -14.30 17.21
CA ASN A 122 2.11 -15.27 16.63
C ASN A 122 1.34 -16.11 15.60
N PRO A 123 1.08 -15.58 14.40
CA PRO A 123 0.35 -16.32 13.36
C PRO A 123 1.21 -17.51 12.84
N PRO A 124 0.57 -18.56 12.33
CA PRO A 124 1.28 -19.76 11.84
C PRO A 124 1.93 -19.55 10.46
N GLY A 125 2.04 -18.32 9.98
CA GLY A 125 2.59 -17.97 8.67
C GLY A 125 3.16 -16.55 8.67
N ARG A 126 3.60 -16.12 7.50
CA ARG A 126 4.20 -14.81 7.27
C ARG A 126 3.23 -13.87 6.56
N LEU A 127 3.30 -12.60 6.90
CA LEU A 127 2.59 -11.53 6.20
C LEU A 127 3.61 -10.64 5.50
N SER A 128 3.27 -10.13 4.33
CA SER A 128 4.10 -9.15 3.63
C SER A 128 3.25 -8.11 2.92
N PHE A 129 3.86 -6.93 2.70
CA PHE A 129 3.33 -5.90 1.82
C PHE A 129 4.37 -5.60 0.75
N LEU A 130 3.93 -5.54 -0.50
CA LEU A 130 4.68 -5.03 -1.63
C LEU A 130 3.93 -3.82 -2.17
N LEU A 131 4.46 -2.64 -1.90
CA LEU A 131 3.82 -1.38 -2.27
C LEU A 131 4.73 -0.56 -3.16
N THR A 132 4.16 0.08 -4.18
CA THR A 132 4.88 0.89 -5.16
C THR A 132 4.20 2.23 -5.42
N SER A 133 4.94 3.18 -5.97
CA SER A 133 4.42 4.43 -6.53
C SER A 133 4.52 4.48 -8.08
N ASP A 134 4.56 3.33 -8.76
CA ASP A 134 4.66 3.23 -10.23
C ASP A 134 3.76 2.08 -10.76
N GLU A 135 2.46 2.16 -10.47
CA GLU A 135 1.46 1.31 -11.12
C GLU A 135 0.75 2.07 -12.24
N GLU A 136 0.37 3.30 -11.98
CA GLU A 136 -0.40 4.20 -12.86
C GLU A 136 0.44 4.87 -13.97
N GLY A 137 1.73 4.55 -14.02
CA GLY A 137 2.69 5.08 -14.97
C GLY A 137 3.27 4.01 -15.90
N PRO A 138 4.59 4.07 -16.19
CA PRO A 138 5.28 3.05 -17.00
C PRO A 138 5.32 1.66 -16.37
N ALA A 139 5.12 1.54 -15.07
CA ALA A 139 5.13 0.31 -14.27
C ALA A 139 6.40 -0.55 -14.42
N THR A 140 7.55 0.09 -14.67
CA THR A 140 8.84 -0.59 -14.92
C THR A 140 9.73 -0.64 -13.70
N ASP A 141 9.70 0.40 -12.86
CA ASP A 141 10.55 0.55 -11.68
C ASP A 141 9.82 0.25 -10.36
N GLY A 142 8.53 -0.10 -10.46
CA GLY A 142 7.66 -0.47 -9.36
C GLY A 142 7.67 -1.95 -9.03
N THR A 143 6.50 -2.57 -9.02
CA THR A 143 6.28 -3.99 -8.65
C THR A 143 7.20 -4.95 -9.39
N VAL A 144 7.40 -4.76 -10.70
CA VAL A 144 8.29 -5.62 -11.53
C VAL A 144 9.70 -5.61 -10.97
N ALA A 145 10.26 -4.43 -10.69
CA ALA A 145 11.61 -4.29 -10.17
C ALA A 145 11.78 -4.94 -8.79
N VAL A 146 10.79 -4.81 -7.91
CA VAL A 146 10.80 -5.44 -6.59
C VAL A 146 10.74 -6.98 -6.71
N VAL A 147 9.83 -7.50 -7.54
CA VAL A 147 9.68 -8.94 -7.75
C VAL A 147 10.94 -9.57 -8.36
N GLU A 148 11.57 -8.90 -9.33
CA GLU A 148 12.85 -9.37 -9.89
C GLU A 148 13.96 -9.45 -8.83
N GLU A 149 14.04 -8.47 -7.95
CA GLU A 149 15.03 -8.46 -6.87
C GLU A 149 14.74 -9.55 -5.83
N LEU A 150 13.48 -9.72 -5.43
CA LEU A 150 13.06 -10.79 -4.52
C LEU A 150 13.33 -12.18 -5.13
N ALA A 151 13.09 -12.37 -6.44
CA ALA A 151 13.38 -13.62 -7.13
C ALA A 151 14.88 -13.96 -7.15
N LYS A 152 15.75 -12.95 -7.33
CA LYS A 152 17.21 -13.14 -7.22
C LYS A 152 17.61 -13.59 -5.82
N ARG A 153 17.03 -12.97 -4.78
CA ARG A 153 17.29 -13.34 -3.38
C ARG A 153 16.80 -14.76 -3.09
N GLN A 154 15.62 -15.13 -3.55
CA GLN A 154 15.07 -16.48 -3.41
C GLN A 154 15.97 -17.53 -4.04
N ALA A 155 16.52 -17.27 -5.23
CA ALA A 155 17.45 -18.17 -5.91
C ALA A 155 18.73 -18.44 -5.07
N HIS A 156 19.13 -17.49 -4.23
CA HIS A 156 20.32 -17.61 -3.38
C HIS A 156 20.03 -18.21 -2.00
N THR A 157 18.86 -17.92 -1.42
CA THR A 157 18.54 -18.26 -0.03
C THR A 157 17.48 -19.34 0.13
N GLY A 158 16.68 -19.60 -0.91
CA GLY A 158 15.56 -20.55 -0.87
C GLY A 158 14.34 -20.11 -0.02
N SER A 159 14.36 -18.92 0.58
CA SER A 159 13.45 -18.59 1.69
C SER A 159 12.37 -17.51 1.41
N LEU A 160 12.29 -16.94 0.20
CA LEU A 160 11.42 -15.80 -0.09
C LEU A 160 10.22 -16.11 -1.01
N ALA A 161 9.67 -17.35 -0.94
CA ALA A 161 8.48 -17.67 -1.71
C ALA A 161 7.26 -16.94 -1.15
N ILE A 162 6.56 -16.19 -2.01
CA ILE A 162 5.20 -15.69 -1.78
C ILE A 162 4.26 -16.83 -2.18
N ASP A 163 3.49 -17.35 -1.23
CA ASP A 163 2.56 -18.46 -1.49
C ASP A 163 1.20 -17.96 -1.97
N TYR A 164 0.76 -16.82 -1.45
CA TYR A 164 -0.51 -16.18 -1.80
C TYR A 164 -0.32 -14.68 -1.96
N CYS A 165 -1.02 -14.09 -2.95
CA CYS A 165 -1.03 -12.63 -3.15
C CYS A 165 -2.47 -12.13 -3.22
N ILE A 166 -2.73 -11.04 -2.50
CA ILE A 166 -3.99 -10.28 -2.54
C ILE A 166 -3.68 -8.93 -3.15
N VAL A 167 -4.30 -8.63 -4.28
CA VAL A 167 -4.27 -7.32 -4.93
C VAL A 167 -5.61 -6.64 -4.68
N GLY A 168 -5.60 -5.38 -4.31
CA GLY A 168 -6.79 -4.69 -3.84
C GLY A 168 -7.43 -3.76 -4.88
N GLU A 169 -7.26 -4.00 -6.15
CA GLU A 169 -7.85 -3.27 -7.26
C GLU A 169 -9.40 -3.34 -7.27
#